data_a01fa16ed7153efe9122498e7359836e
#
_entry.id   a01fa16ed7153efe9122498e7359836e
#
_cell.length_a   1.000
_cell.length_b   1.000
_cell.length_c   1.000
_cell.angle_alpha   90.00
_cell.angle_beta   90.00
_cell.angle_gamma   90.00
#
_symmetry.space_group_name_H-M   'P 1'
#
loop_
_entity.id
_entity.type
_entity.pdbx_description
1 polymer ?
#
loop_
_entity_poly.entity_id
_entity_poly.type
_entity_poly.pdbx_seq_one_letter_code
_entity_poly.pdbx_strand_id
1 'polypeptide(L)'
;MAAAIIANMPAGVIAASSNSKPAGVGICDWNLGTSADPSYIPLAAEVGLEAIQVSVGTAPDRMPLRERAVRNRYIELGKQHNIVFCSVAAGSILNQIPLATEPQSAIYVVDALEAAKALGSTNILTAFFGNGDLLERDDSGNYINISSGRFAEYKWKEQEVERVIAVMKQIVPRAEDLGVIIGLENTLTADQNLKIIDEIGSPMVQIYYDTGNPWGNGYDVPGEIRKIGNHRMCEVHIKNRGSSLIYGDEGEVDMEACAAALHDIGYDKWLVLETSGRRDRFKEDTRANASYVRQVFF
;
A
#
# COMPACT_ATOMS: atom_id res chain seq x y z
N MET A 1 -2.43 52.91 1.68
CA MET A 1 -3.37 52.09 0.91
C MET A 1 -2.61 51.46 -0.26
N ALA A 2 -2.25 50.21 -0.17
CA ALA A 2 -1.70 49.43 -1.27
C ALA A 2 -2.51 48.12 -1.32
N ALA A 3 -3.33 47.96 -2.37
CA ALA A 3 -4.14 46.81 -2.59
C ALA A 3 -3.28 45.68 -3.17
N ALA A 4 -3.23 44.54 -2.51
CA ALA A 4 -2.61 43.34 -3.02
C ALA A 4 -3.54 42.67 -4.06
N ILE A 5 -3.06 42.56 -5.29
CA ILE A 5 -3.70 41.80 -6.35
C ILE A 5 -3.35 40.33 -6.13
N ILE A 6 -4.34 39.55 -5.70
CA ILE A 6 -4.24 38.08 -5.70
C ILE A 6 -4.48 37.62 -7.14
N ALA A 7 -3.39 37.20 -7.80
CA ALA A 7 -3.49 36.57 -9.10
C ALA A 7 -4.03 35.13 -8.95
N ASN A 8 -5.23 34.89 -9.49
CA ASN A 8 -5.79 33.56 -9.71
C ASN A 8 -4.91 32.81 -10.72
N MET A 9 -4.13 31.84 -10.26
CA MET A 9 -3.50 30.87 -11.17
C MET A 9 -4.56 29.83 -11.56
N PRO A 10 -4.76 29.56 -12.85
CA PRO A 10 -5.60 28.45 -13.26
C PRO A 10 -4.93 27.14 -12.83
N ALA A 11 -5.72 26.21 -12.28
CA ALA A 11 -5.29 24.83 -12.02
C ALA A 11 -4.88 24.21 -13.36
N GLY A 12 -3.57 24.24 -13.64
CA GLY A 12 -2.99 23.54 -14.77
C GLY A 12 -3.14 22.05 -14.52
N VAL A 13 -3.92 21.37 -15.33
CA VAL A 13 -3.85 19.93 -15.50
C VAL A 13 -2.42 19.67 -15.98
N ILE A 14 -1.55 19.21 -15.10
CA ILE A 14 -0.23 18.70 -15.48
C ILE A 14 -0.52 17.44 -16.27
N ALA A 15 -0.42 17.53 -17.59
CA ALA A 15 -0.47 16.36 -18.45
C ALA A 15 0.67 15.43 -17.99
N ALA A 16 0.32 14.22 -17.54
CA ALA A 16 1.29 13.20 -17.20
C ALA A 16 2.23 13.02 -18.40
N SER A 17 3.53 12.96 -18.16
CA SER A 17 4.50 12.73 -19.23
C SER A 17 4.23 11.33 -19.79
N SER A 18 4.06 11.22 -21.12
CA SER A 18 3.70 9.99 -21.83
C SER A 18 4.77 8.88 -21.78
N ASN A 19 5.76 8.99 -20.90
CA ASN A 19 6.91 8.08 -20.76
C ASN A 19 7.21 7.65 -19.31
N SER A 20 6.33 7.91 -18.35
CA SER A 20 6.52 7.42 -16.98
C SER A 20 6.38 5.90 -16.94
N LYS A 21 7.32 5.24 -16.25
CA LYS A 21 7.29 3.78 -16.00
C LYS A 21 7.41 3.54 -14.51
N PRO A 22 6.89 2.41 -14.01
CA PRO A 22 7.11 2.00 -12.62
C PRO A 22 8.61 1.97 -12.26
N ALA A 23 8.92 2.21 -10.99
CA ALA A 23 10.30 2.25 -10.50
C ALA A 23 10.99 0.87 -10.53
N GLY A 24 10.21 -0.20 -10.39
CA GLY A 24 10.66 -1.59 -10.40
C GLY A 24 9.64 -2.51 -9.75
N VAL A 25 10.04 -3.79 -9.57
CA VAL A 25 9.20 -4.82 -8.96
C VAL A 25 9.76 -5.22 -7.60
N GLY A 26 8.96 -5.01 -6.55
CA GLY A 26 9.22 -5.46 -5.19
C GLY A 26 8.37 -6.64 -4.78
N ILE A 27 8.53 -7.07 -3.52
CA ILE A 27 7.71 -8.11 -2.87
C ILE A 27 7.48 -7.75 -1.40
N CYS A 28 6.34 -8.13 -0.86
CA CYS A 28 6.08 -8.10 0.57
C CYS A 28 6.94 -9.14 1.29
N ASP A 29 7.55 -8.80 2.43
CA ASP A 29 8.40 -9.73 3.17
C ASP A 29 7.63 -10.95 3.67
N TRP A 30 6.33 -10.83 3.99
CA TRP A 30 5.46 -11.95 4.38
C TRP A 30 5.14 -12.92 3.23
N ASN A 31 5.37 -12.52 1.99
CA ASN A 31 5.28 -13.40 0.83
C ASN A 31 6.64 -13.98 0.44
N LEU A 32 7.73 -13.41 0.94
CA LEU A 32 9.09 -13.87 0.69
C LEU A 32 9.55 -14.89 1.73
N GLY A 33 9.13 -14.70 3.00
CA GLY A 33 9.51 -15.58 4.10
C GLY A 33 8.92 -15.13 5.43
N THR A 34 9.74 -15.06 6.46
CA THR A 34 9.33 -14.54 7.77
C THR A 34 9.34 -13.02 7.76
N SER A 35 8.25 -12.41 8.17
CA SER A 35 8.12 -10.96 8.28
C SER A 35 9.19 -10.36 9.20
N ALA A 36 9.72 -9.21 8.81
CA ALA A 36 10.75 -8.47 9.53
C ALA A 36 12.05 -9.25 9.77
N ASP A 37 12.40 -10.16 8.85
CA ASP A 37 13.64 -10.93 8.90
C ASP A 37 14.57 -10.57 7.72
N PRO A 38 15.71 -9.88 7.94
CA PRO A 38 16.61 -9.48 6.87
C PRO A 38 17.35 -10.65 6.21
N SER A 39 17.29 -11.87 6.75
CA SER A 39 17.95 -13.05 6.17
C SER A 39 17.38 -13.46 4.81
N TYR A 40 16.17 -12.99 4.44
CA TYR A 40 15.55 -13.25 3.16
C TYR A 40 15.96 -12.28 2.05
N ILE A 41 16.71 -11.22 2.34
CA ILE A 41 17.16 -10.25 1.31
C ILE A 41 17.95 -10.92 0.18
N PRO A 42 18.90 -11.85 0.44
CA PRO A 42 19.59 -12.58 -0.63
C PRO A 42 18.64 -13.36 -1.55
N LEU A 43 17.57 -13.93 -0.98
CA LEU A 43 16.56 -14.65 -1.75
C LEU A 43 15.79 -13.73 -2.70
N ALA A 44 15.41 -12.52 -2.28
CA ALA A 44 14.77 -11.53 -3.14
C ALA A 44 15.65 -11.19 -4.35
N ALA A 45 16.94 -10.94 -4.12
CA ALA A 45 17.89 -10.68 -5.19
C ALA A 45 18.06 -11.90 -6.13
N GLU A 46 18.14 -13.10 -5.57
CA GLU A 46 18.28 -14.36 -6.34
C GLU A 46 17.10 -14.59 -7.28
N VAL A 47 15.88 -14.23 -6.86
CA VAL A 47 14.68 -14.37 -7.71
C VAL A 47 14.45 -13.18 -8.64
N GLY A 48 15.36 -12.21 -8.67
CA GLY A 48 15.37 -11.10 -9.62
C GLY A 48 14.45 -9.94 -9.24
N LEU A 49 14.18 -9.73 -7.96
CA LEU A 49 13.46 -8.58 -7.45
C LEU A 49 14.42 -7.42 -7.16
N GLU A 50 13.91 -6.19 -7.20
CA GLU A 50 14.68 -4.96 -6.94
C GLU A 50 14.36 -4.36 -5.57
N ALA A 51 13.20 -4.68 -5.00
CA ALA A 51 12.76 -4.09 -3.74
C ALA A 51 12.04 -5.07 -2.80
N ILE A 52 12.01 -4.71 -1.53
CA ILE A 52 11.21 -5.39 -0.51
C ILE A 52 10.38 -4.35 0.26
N GLN A 53 9.09 -4.61 0.44
CA GLN A 53 8.30 -3.99 1.49
C GLN A 53 8.54 -4.75 2.79
N VAL A 54 8.94 -4.04 3.84
CA VAL A 54 9.37 -4.67 5.10
C VAL A 54 8.34 -4.44 6.20
N SER A 55 7.91 -5.51 6.88
CA SER A 55 7.05 -5.39 8.07
C SER A 55 7.78 -4.70 9.21
N VAL A 56 7.15 -3.72 9.88
CA VAL A 56 7.73 -3.08 11.08
C VAL A 56 7.83 -4.06 12.26
N GLY A 57 6.88 -4.99 12.31
CA GLY A 57 6.75 -6.06 13.30
C GLY A 57 5.39 -6.75 13.15
N THR A 58 5.14 -7.76 13.96
CA THR A 58 3.94 -8.61 13.85
C THR A 58 3.08 -8.64 15.11
N ALA A 59 3.62 -8.20 16.24
CA ALA A 59 2.92 -8.14 17.54
C ALA A 59 3.62 -7.11 18.44
N PRO A 60 2.98 -6.62 19.53
CA PRO A 60 3.57 -5.62 20.43
C PRO A 60 4.94 -6.00 21.02
N ASP A 61 5.14 -7.29 21.25
CA ASP A 61 6.39 -7.89 21.76
C ASP A 61 7.35 -8.36 20.66
N ARG A 62 6.95 -8.20 19.38
CA ARG A 62 7.73 -8.59 18.20
C ARG A 62 7.79 -7.47 17.18
N MET A 63 8.56 -6.43 17.53
CA MET A 63 8.78 -5.22 16.75
C MET A 63 10.27 -5.06 16.37
N PRO A 64 10.84 -5.93 15.51
CA PRO A 64 12.28 -5.97 15.25
C PRO A 64 12.83 -4.67 14.70
N LEU A 65 12.05 -3.92 13.89
CA LEU A 65 12.51 -2.65 13.32
C LEU A 65 12.62 -1.50 14.33
N ARG A 66 12.16 -1.66 15.59
CA ARG A 66 12.50 -0.75 16.69
C ARG A 66 14.00 -0.81 17.01
N GLU A 67 14.63 -1.96 16.81
CA GLU A 67 16.02 -2.18 17.12
C GLU A 67 16.95 -1.61 16.03
N ARG A 68 17.85 -0.71 16.43
CA ARG A 68 18.82 -0.11 15.50
C ARG A 68 19.72 -1.17 14.83
N ALA A 69 20.08 -2.21 15.58
CA ALA A 69 20.93 -3.29 15.05
C ALA A 69 20.24 -4.03 13.90
N VAL A 70 18.93 -4.28 14.01
CA VAL A 70 18.13 -4.92 12.94
C VAL A 70 18.06 -4.01 11.72
N ARG A 71 17.73 -2.72 11.89
CA ARG A 71 17.72 -1.75 10.77
C ARG A 71 19.07 -1.66 10.06
N ASN A 72 20.17 -1.62 10.83
CA ASN A 72 21.51 -1.62 10.24
C ASN A 72 21.78 -2.88 9.42
N ARG A 73 21.31 -4.05 9.89
CA ARG A 73 21.43 -5.30 9.13
C ARG A 73 20.66 -5.28 7.81
N TYR A 74 19.44 -4.71 7.80
CA TYR A 74 18.71 -4.47 6.56
C TYR A 74 19.51 -3.59 5.59
N ILE A 75 20.02 -2.46 6.05
CA ILE A 75 20.81 -1.52 5.23
C ILE A 75 22.06 -2.19 4.65
N GLU A 76 22.77 -2.96 5.46
CA GLU A 76 23.98 -3.69 5.04
C GLU A 76 23.66 -4.70 3.93
N LEU A 77 22.68 -5.58 4.18
CA LEU A 77 22.28 -6.61 3.21
C LEU A 77 21.63 -6.01 1.97
N GLY A 78 20.81 -4.97 2.12
CA GLY A 78 20.23 -4.25 0.98
C GLY A 78 21.32 -3.71 0.04
N LYS A 79 22.36 -3.09 0.59
CA LYS A 79 23.53 -2.62 -0.19
C LYS A 79 24.30 -3.78 -0.82
N GLN A 80 24.54 -4.86 -0.06
CA GLN A 80 25.28 -6.02 -0.53
C GLN A 80 24.58 -6.72 -1.71
N HIS A 81 23.27 -6.77 -1.69
CA HIS A 81 22.45 -7.48 -2.68
C HIS A 81 21.72 -6.57 -3.67
N ASN A 82 21.98 -5.26 -3.62
CA ASN A 82 21.33 -4.25 -4.46
C ASN A 82 19.79 -4.29 -4.36
N ILE A 83 19.26 -4.46 -3.13
CA ILE A 83 17.83 -4.43 -2.82
C ILE A 83 17.48 -3.12 -2.13
N VAL A 84 16.43 -2.47 -2.61
CA VAL A 84 15.81 -1.27 -2.03
C VAL A 84 14.69 -1.68 -1.06
N PHE A 85 14.46 -0.88 -0.03
CA PHE A 85 13.27 -1.03 0.82
C PHE A 85 12.23 0.00 0.37
N CYS A 86 11.28 -0.46 -0.46
CA CYS A 86 10.31 0.45 -1.10
C CYS A 86 9.36 1.08 -0.07
N SER A 87 8.89 0.29 0.89
CA SER A 87 8.02 0.75 1.96
C SER A 87 8.17 -0.06 3.25
N VAL A 88 7.61 0.45 4.36
CA VAL A 88 7.52 -0.28 5.63
C VAL A 88 6.06 -0.48 6.01
N ALA A 89 5.67 -1.72 6.31
CA ALA A 89 4.28 -2.08 6.59
C ALA A 89 4.00 -2.21 8.10
N ALA A 90 2.98 -1.51 8.57
CA ALA A 90 2.35 -1.73 9.88
C ALA A 90 1.09 -2.61 9.77
N GLY A 91 1.05 -3.52 8.79
CA GLY A 91 -0.14 -4.31 8.44
C GLY A 91 -0.57 -5.26 9.54
N SER A 92 0.22 -6.27 9.84
CA SER A 92 -0.14 -7.33 10.80
C SER A 92 -0.51 -6.80 12.19
N ILE A 93 0.20 -5.79 12.69
CA ILE A 93 -0.05 -5.22 14.00
C ILE A 93 -1.35 -4.41 14.05
N LEU A 94 -1.63 -3.59 13.02
CA LEU A 94 -2.84 -2.77 12.99
C LEU A 94 -4.10 -3.58 12.66
N ASN A 95 -3.98 -4.72 11.99
CA ASN A 95 -5.09 -5.65 11.79
C ASN A 95 -5.50 -6.36 13.10
N GLN A 96 -4.59 -6.46 14.09
CA GLN A 96 -4.86 -7.04 15.40
C GLN A 96 -5.28 -6.00 16.42
N ILE A 97 -4.65 -4.81 16.40
CA ILE A 97 -4.89 -3.70 17.34
C ILE A 97 -5.31 -2.49 16.50
N PRO A 98 -6.60 -2.38 16.17
CA PRO A 98 -7.09 -1.44 15.17
C PRO A 98 -6.99 0.01 15.61
N LEU A 99 -6.53 0.88 14.72
CA LEU A 99 -6.39 2.31 15.00
C LEU A 99 -7.74 2.99 15.34
N ALA A 100 -8.83 2.48 14.77
CA ALA A 100 -10.18 3.02 14.99
C ALA A 100 -10.72 2.77 16.41
N THR A 101 -10.37 1.64 17.02
CA THR A 101 -10.89 1.22 18.35
C THR A 101 -9.83 1.32 19.45
N GLU A 102 -8.56 1.28 19.08
CA GLU A 102 -7.39 1.32 19.96
C GLU A 102 -6.44 2.46 19.54
N PRO A 103 -6.78 3.75 19.78
CA PRO A 103 -6.03 4.89 19.28
C PRO A 103 -4.55 4.91 19.69
N GLN A 104 -4.20 4.26 20.83
CA GLN A 104 -2.82 4.09 21.26
C GLN A 104 -1.97 3.27 20.28
N SER A 105 -2.60 2.50 19.36
CA SER A 105 -1.90 1.79 18.29
C SER A 105 -1.24 2.74 17.27
N ALA A 106 -1.53 4.03 17.34
CA ALA A 106 -0.79 5.08 16.63
C ALA A 106 0.72 5.00 16.82
N ILE A 107 1.20 4.44 17.94
CA ILE A 107 2.63 4.21 18.17
C ILE A 107 3.25 3.32 17.10
N TYR A 108 2.52 2.32 16.60
CA TYR A 108 3.02 1.41 15.56
C TYR A 108 3.14 2.09 14.19
N VAL A 109 2.28 3.09 13.92
CA VAL A 109 2.40 3.94 12.73
C VAL A 109 3.64 4.81 12.83
N VAL A 110 3.90 5.40 14.02
CA VAL A 110 5.11 6.19 14.27
C VAL A 110 6.36 5.31 14.15
N ASP A 111 6.35 4.10 14.73
CA ASP A 111 7.46 3.15 14.59
C ASP A 111 7.75 2.82 13.11
N ALA A 112 6.70 2.64 12.29
CA ALA A 112 6.86 2.39 10.86
C ALA A 112 7.45 3.60 10.12
N LEU A 113 7.01 4.83 10.45
CA LEU A 113 7.58 6.07 9.90
C LEU A 113 9.07 6.22 10.22
N GLU A 114 9.46 5.97 11.49
CA GLU A 114 10.85 6.02 11.92
C GLU A 114 11.70 4.95 11.23
N ALA A 115 11.17 3.73 11.12
CA ALA A 115 11.84 2.64 10.42
C ALA A 115 12.00 2.95 8.93
N ALA A 116 10.94 3.44 8.28
CA ALA A 116 10.97 3.84 6.86
C ALA A 116 12.05 4.90 6.61
N LYS A 117 12.08 5.96 7.43
CA LYS A 117 13.14 6.98 7.35
C LYS A 117 14.53 6.38 7.49
N ALA A 118 14.73 5.47 8.43
CA ALA A 118 16.03 4.83 8.67
C ALA A 118 16.44 3.91 7.51
N LEU A 119 15.50 3.22 6.87
CA LEU A 119 15.75 2.32 5.75
C LEU A 119 15.83 3.03 4.39
N GLY A 120 15.46 4.32 4.32
CA GLY A 120 15.40 5.10 3.09
C GLY A 120 14.13 4.87 2.27
N SER A 121 13.10 4.29 2.87
CA SER A 121 11.77 4.14 2.25
C SER A 121 11.04 5.48 2.21
N THR A 122 10.23 5.69 1.18
CA THR A 122 9.48 6.95 0.98
C THR A 122 8.08 6.92 1.56
N ASN A 123 7.57 5.75 1.86
CA ASN A 123 6.21 5.56 2.38
C ASN A 123 6.11 4.39 3.36
N ILE A 124 5.02 4.38 4.11
CA ILE A 124 4.59 3.24 4.92
C ILE A 124 3.22 2.76 4.47
N LEU A 125 2.90 1.51 4.80
CA LEU A 125 1.55 0.96 4.69
C LEU A 125 0.91 0.90 6.06
N THR A 126 -0.29 1.48 6.19
CA THR A 126 -1.19 1.31 7.34
C THR A 126 -2.41 0.52 6.89
N ALA A 127 -2.56 -0.70 7.41
CA ALA A 127 -3.62 -1.61 7.00
C ALA A 127 -4.87 -1.50 7.89
N PHE A 128 -6.02 -1.71 7.25
CA PHE A 128 -7.34 -1.71 7.88
C PHE A 128 -8.13 -2.94 7.44
N PHE A 129 -7.69 -4.11 7.90
CA PHE A 129 -8.33 -5.40 7.65
C PHE A 129 -8.60 -6.13 8.97
N GLY A 130 -9.31 -7.25 8.91
CA GLY A 130 -9.61 -8.05 10.09
C GLY A 130 -10.39 -7.24 11.13
N ASN A 131 -9.84 -7.09 12.34
CA ASN A 131 -10.46 -6.26 13.39
C ASN A 131 -10.48 -4.76 13.03
N GLY A 132 -9.63 -4.32 12.14
CA GLY A 132 -9.54 -2.92 11.68
C GLY A 132 -10.38 -2.61 10.44
N ASP A 133 -11.13 -3.58 9.91
CA ASP A 133 -11.96 -3.41 8.73
C ASP A 133 -13.03 -2.32 8.95
N LEU A 134 -13.06 -1.35 8.05
CA LEU A 134 -13.91 -0.16 8.14
C LEU A 134 -15.28 -0.31 7.48
N LEU A 135 -15.60 -1.47 6.89
CA LEU A 135 -16.90 -1.75 6.31
C LEU A 135 -17.85 -2.37 7.34
N GLU A 136 -19.13 -1.98 7.29
CA GLU A 136 -20.17 -2.59 8.10
C GLU A 136 -20.54 -3.99 7.57
N ARG A 137 -20.88 -4.88 8.50
CA ARG A 137 -21.35 -6.23 8.18
C ARG A 137 -22.75 -6.46 8.72
N ASP A 138 -23.51 -7.28 8.01
CA ASP A 138 -24.80 -7.81 8.47
C ASP A 138 -24.60 -8.93 9.51
N ASP A 139 -25.71 -9.43 10.06
CA ASP A 139 -25.72 -10.50 11.07
C ASP A 139 -25.14 -11.84 10.54
N SER A 140 -25.02 -11.98 9.23
CA SER A 140 -24.41 -13.14 8.56
C SER A 140 -22.93 -12.96 8.29
N GLY A 141 -22.37 -11.77 8.61
CA GLY A 141 -20.97 -11.42 8.41
C GLY A 141 -20.63 -10.90 7.00
N ASN A 142 -21.62 -10.68 6.13
CA ASN A 142 -21.40 -10.10 4.80
C ASN A 142 -21.34 -8.58 4.87
N TYR A 143 -20.58 -7.96 3.98
CA TYR A 143 -20.62 -6.50 3.83
C TYR A 143 -22.01 -6.02 3.41
N ILE A 144 -22.48 -4.92 4.02
CA ILE A 144 -23.78 -4.32 3.69
C ILE A 144 -23.64 -3.54 2.39
N ASN A 145 -24.12 -4.15 1.29
CA ASN A 145 -24.08 -3.54 -0.05
C ASN A 145 -25.15 -2.45 -0.17
N ILE A 146 -24.75 -1.26 -0.60
CA ILE A 146 -25.62 -0.09 -0.81
C ILE A 146 -25.60 0.39 -2.27
N SER A 147 -24.92 -0.33 -3.15
CA SER A 147 -24.79 0.05 -4.56
C SER A 147 -26.12 0.07 -5.28
N SER A 148 -26.26 1.03 -6.19
CA SER A 148 -27.36 1.11 -7.17
C SER A 148 -26.88 0.92 -8.61
N GLY A 149 -25.56 0.68 -8.80
CA GLY A 149 -24.90 0.61 -10.09
C GLY A 149 -24.33 -0.78 -10.42
N ARG A 150 -23.47 -0.82 -11.42
CA ARG A 150 -22.80 -2.04 -11.90
C ARG A 150 -21.78 -2.57 -10.90
N PHE A 151 -21.05 -1.67 -10.22
CA PHE A 151 -20.00 -2.03 -9.29
C PHE A 151 -20.52 -1.97 -7.85
N ALA A 152 -19.91 -2.74 -6.97
CA ALA A 152 -20.30 -2.77 -5.58
C ALA A 152 -19.91 -1.48 -4.86
N GLU A 153 -20.72 -1.11 -3.88
CA GLU A 153 -20.43 -0.07 -2.89
C GLU A 153 -20.94 -0.57 -1.55
N TYR A 154 -20.13 -0.44 -0.51
CA TYR A 154 -20.49 -0.96 0.81
C TYR A 154 -20.58 0.16 1.84
N LYS A 155 -21.47 -0.03 2.80
CA LYS A 155 -21.63 0.86 3.91
C LYS A 155 -20.41 0.81 4.81
N TRP A 156 -19.86 1.97 5.16
CA TRP A 156 -18.71 2.06 6.05
C TRP A 156 -19.12 2.38 7.48
N LYS A 157 -18.25 2.10 8.45
CA LYS A 157 -18.41 2.38 9.87
C LYS A 157 -18.04 3.83 10.17
N GLU A 158 -19.00 4.74 10.01
CA GLU A 158 -18.79 6.19 10.03
C GLU A 158 -17.96 6.66 11.24
N GLN A 159 -18.37 6.24 12.46
CA GLN A 159 -17.68 6.62 13.69
C GLN A 159 -16.24 6.09 13.79
N GLU A 160 -15.96 4.92 13.22
CA GLU A 160 -14.60 4.36 13.18
C GLU A 160 -13.74 5.13 12.19
N VAL A 161 -14.28 5.49 11.03
CA VAL A 161 -13.61 6.33 10.04
C VAL A 161 -13.27 7.71 10.60
N GLU A 162 -14.23 8.36 11.29
CA GLU A 162 -13.99 9.65 11.98
C GLU A 162 -12.84 9.54 13.01
N ARG A 163 -12.79 8.45 13.78
CA ARG A 163 -11.69 8.21 14.73
C ARG A 163 -10.35 8.01 14.02
N VAL A 164 -10.32 7.24 12.91
CA VAL A 164 -9.10 7.07 12.10
C VAL A 164 -8.61 8.43 11.59
N ILE A 165 -9.50 9.26 11.04
CA ILE A 165 -9.17 10.61 10.57
C ILE A 165 -8.58 11.46 11.70
N ALA A 166 -9.21 11.43 12.88
CA ALA A 166 -8.75 12.19 14.03
C ALA A 166 -7.35 11.76 14.52
N VAL A 167 -7.08 10.44 14.52
CA VAL A 167 -5.77 9.90 14.89
C VAL A 167 -4.73 10.23 13.82
N MET A 168 -5.06 10.09 12.53
CA MET A 168 -4.15 10.42 11.43
C MET A 168 -3.74 11.89 11.47
N LYS A 169 -4.66 12.82 11.72
CA LYS A 169 -4.34 14.26 11.90
C LYS A 169 -3.30 14.52 13.00
N GLN A 170 -3.24 13.67 14.03
CA GLN A 170 -2.23 13.77 15.09
C GLN A 170 -0.86 13.19 14.69
N ILE A 171 -0.85 12.21 13.78
CA ILE A 171 0.38 11.55 13.30
C ILE A 171 1.03 12.33 12.15
N VAL A 172 0.23 13.00 11.33
CA VAL A 172 0.67 13.74 10.12
C VAL A 172 1.88 14.65 10.37
N PRO A 173 1.96 15.46 11.43
CA PRO A 173 3.16 16.30 11.68
C PRO A 173 4.46 15.47 11.74
N ARG A 174 4.39 14.25 12.27
CA ARG A 174 5.58 13.38 12.29
C ARG A 174 5.93 12.84 10.92
N ALA A 175 4.95 12.51 10.09
CA ALA A 175 5.16 12.10 8.71
C ALA A 175 5.80 13.24 7.88
N GLU A 176 5.33 14.48 8.08
CA GLU A 176 5.88 15.69 7.46
C GLU A 176 7.33 15.95 7.87
N ASP A 177 7.65 15.87 9.17
CA ASP A 177 9.01 16.02 9.71
C ASP A 177 9.99 15.01 9.10
N LEU A 178 9.54 13.78 8.92
CA LEU A 178 10.37 12.69 8.38
C LEU A 178 10.42 12.70 6.86
N GLY A 179 9.45 13.34 6.19
CA GLY A 179 9.27 13.28 4.75
C GLY A 179 8.88 11.87 4.28
N VAL A 180 8.04 11.16 5.06
CA VAL A 180 7.58 9.80 4.78
C VAL A 180 6.07 9.78 4.67
N ILE A 181 5.54 9.25 3.57
CA ILE A 181 4.11 9.20 3.28
C ILE A 181 3.44 8.07 4.08
N ILE A 182 2.24 8.33 4.60
CA ILE A 182 1.37 7.33 5.21
C ILE A 182 0.42 6.84 4.12
N GLY A 183 0.58 5.58 3.70
CA GLY A 183 -0.31 4.91 2.76
C GLY A 183 -1.42 4.17 3.48
N LEU A 184 -2.68 4.45 3.12
CA LEU A 184 -3.85 3.76 3.65
C LEU A 184 -4.20 2.58 2.74
N GLU A 185 -4.19 1.36 3.27
CA GLU A 185 -4.64 0.16 2.60
C GLU A 185 -5.84 -0.44 3.34
N ASN A 186 -6.96 -0.62 2.64
CA ASN A 186 -8.23 -1.05 3.23
C ASN A 186 -9.17 -1.67 2.19
N THR A 187 -10.41 -1.94 2.61
CA THR A 187 -11.49 -2.51 1.79
C THR A 187 -12.45 -1.47 1.19
N LEU A 188 -12.20 -0.17 1.40
CA LEU A 188 -13.05 0.92 0.95
C LEU A 188 -12.87 1.20 -0.55
N THR A 189 -13.89 1.80 -1.17
CA THR A 189 -13.80 2.29 -2.56
C THR A 189 -12.83 3.47 -2.68
N ALA A 190 -12.41 3.77 -3.91
CA ALA A 190 -11.61 4.98 -4.20
C ALA A 190 -12.30 6.26 -3.71
N ASP A 191 -13.63 6.39 -3.90
CA ASP A 191 -14.38 7.56 -3.44
C ASP A 191 -14.36 7.72 -1.92
N GLN A 192 -14.53 6.63 -1.19
CA GLN A 192 -14.46 6.62 0.27
C GLN A 192 -13.05 6.97 0.77
N ASN A 193 -12.02 6.38 0.16
CA ASN A 193 -10.63 6.68 0.49
C ASN A 193 -10.27 8.14 0.21
N LEU A 194 -10.69 8.69 -0.94
CA LEU A 194 -10.46 10.08 -1.30
C LEU A 194 -11.11 11.05 -0.30
N LYS A 195 -12.32 10.74 0.20
CA LYS A 195 -12.95 11.53 1.27
C LYS A 195 -12.11 11.53 2.54
N ILE A 196 -11.57 10.37 2.94
CA ILE A 196 -10.71 10.26 4.14
C ILE A 196 -9.46 11.13 4.00
N ILE A 197 -8.71 10.98 2.90
CA ILE A 197 -7.46 11.74 2.72
C ILE A 197 -7.71 13.23 2.53
N ASP A 198 -8.81 13.63 1.88
CA ASP A 198 -9.21 15.04 1.75
C ASP A 198 -9.56 15.65 3.09
N GLU A 199 -10.23 14.91 3.97
CA GLU A 199 -10.59 15.40 5.30
C GLU A 199 -9.36 15.48 6.22
N ILE A 200 -8.39 14.56 6.09
CA ILE A 200 -7.11 14.64 6.79
C ILE A 200 -6.36 15.89 6.34
N GLY A 201 -6.36 16.21 5.06
CA GLY A 201 -5.90 17.49 4.51
C GLY A 201 -4.37 17.62 4.40
N SER A 202 -3.61 16.53 4.41
CA SER A 202 -2.15 16.55 4.21
C SER A 202 -1.75 15.70 3.00
N PRO A 203 -0.82 16.19 2.17
CA PRO A 203 -0.26 15.40 1.05
C PRO A 203 0.58 14.20 1.53
N MET A 204 0.92 14.15 2.82
CA MET A 204 1.63 13.03 3.43
C MET A 204 0.72 11.84 3.75
N VAL A 205 -0.58 11.92 3.48
CA VAL A 205 -1.49 10.78 3.55
C VAL A 205 -2.01 10.48 2.15
N GLN A 206 -1.75 9.27 1.69
CA GLN A 206 -2.09 8.81 0.35
C GLN A 206 -2.69 7.40 0.41
N ILE A 207 -3.14 6.90 -0.71
CA ILE A 207 -3.70 5.55 -0.82
C ILE A 207 -2.57 4.59 -1.20
N TYR A 208 -2.42 3.51 -0.42
CA TYR A 208 -1.67 2.32 -0.81
C TYR A 208 -2.66 1.40 -1.51
N TYR A 209 -2.61 1.35 -2.84
CA TYR A 209 -3.64 0.65 -3.61
C TYR A 209 -3.30 -0.84 -3.75
N ASP A 210 -4.31 -1.67 -3.83
CA ASP A 210 -4.21 -3.12 -4.08
C ASP A 210 -5.08 -3.50 -5.27
N THR A 211 -4.63 -4.41 -6.13
CA THR A 211 -5.41 -4.83 -7.30
C THR A 211 -6.41 -5.94 -6.99
N GLY A 212 -6.10 -6.82 -6.05
CA GLY A 212 -6.90 -8.01 -5.75
C GLY A 212 -8.04 -7.76 -4.75
N ASN A 213 -7.79 -6.95 -3.70
CA ASN A 213 -8.81 -6.69 -2.69
C ASN A 213 -10.03 -5.94 -3.27
N PRO A 214 -9.87 -4.81 -4.00
CA PRO A 214 -10.97 -4.12 -4.66
C PRO A 214 -11.67 -5.00 -5.70
N TRP A 215 -10.93 -5.79 -6.48
CA TRP A 215 -11.52 -6.74 -7.41
C TRP A 215 -12.40 -7.77 -6.69
N GLY A 216 -11.90 -8.33 -5.57
CA GLY A 216 -12.65 -9.28 -4.74
C GLY A 216 -13.93 -8.68 -4.14
N ASN A 217 -13.96 -7.38 -3.91
CA ASN A 217 -15.13 -6.64 -3.46
C ASN A 217 -16.08 -6.22 -4.60
N GLY A 218 -15.74 -6.49 -5.87
CA GLY A 218 -16.56 -6.15 -7.01
C GLY A 218 -16.47 -4.69 -7.44
N TYR A 219 -15.34 -4.02 -7.17
CA TYR A 219 -15.07 -2.64 -7.58
C TYR A 219 -14.51 -2.54 -9.00
N ASP A 220 -14.57 -1.36 -9.59
CA ASP A 220 -13.95 -1.05 -10.88
C ASP A 220 -12.47 -0.72 -10.70
N VAL A 221 -11.63 -1.75 -10.61
CA VAL A 221 -10.19 -1.56 -10.30
C VAL A 221 -9.50 -0.58 -11.26
N PRO A 222 -9.59 -0.71 -12.59
CA PRO A 222 -8.98 0.27 -13.50
C PRO A 222 -9.60 1.68 -13.39
N GLY A 223 -10.90 1.77 -13.14
CA GLY A 223 -11.59 3.05 -12.91
C GLY A 223 -11.15 3.71 -11.61
N GLU A 224 -10.96 2.94 -10.54
CA GLU A 224 -10.46 3.43 -9.27
C GLU A 224 -9.02 3.94 -9.38
N ILE A 225 -8.12 3.21 -10.06
CA ILE A 225 -6.75 3.65 -10.32
C ILE A 225 -6.73 5.03 -11.00
N ARG A 226 -7.53 5.21 -12.07
CA ARG A 226 -7.62 6.50 -12.78
C ARG A 226 -8.17 7.60 -11.89
N LYS A 227 -9.17 7.30 -11.08
CA LYS A 227 -9.81 8.24 -10.16
C LYS A 227 -8.87 8.72 -9.06
N ILE A 228 -8.09 7.83 -8.46
CA ILE A 228 -7.11 8.15 -7.42
C ILE A 228 -5.99 9.02 -8.01
N GLY A 229 -5.45 8.64 -9.14
CA GLY A 229 -4.34 9.35 -9.78
C GLY A 229 -3.00 9.18 -9.07
N ASN A 230 -1.90 9.46 -9.80
CA ASN A 230 -0.54 9.21 -9.32
C ASN A 230 -0.17 9.96 -8.02
N HIS A 231 -0.60 11.22 -7.89
CA HIS A 231 -0.23 12.09 -6.76
C HIS A 231 -0.93 11.72 -5.43
N ARG A 232 -1.96 10.90 -5.48
CA ARG A 232 -2.70 10.42 -4.30
C ARG A 232 -2.48 8.94 -4.01
N MET A 233 -1.67 8.28 -4.80
CA MET A 233 -1.32 6.86 -4.68
C MET A 233 0.17 6.74 -4.34
N CYS A 234 0.52 6.20 -3.18
CA CYS A 234 1.92 6.09 -2.77
C CYS A 234 2.61 4.84 -3.30
N GLU A 235 1.91 3.73 -3.40
CA GLU A 235 2.44 2.45 -3.88
C GLU A 235 1.30 1.51 -4.29
N VAL A 236 1.60 0.43 -5.02
CA VAL A 236 0.60 -0.52 -5.50
C VAL A 236 1.00 -1.96 -5.18
N HIS A 237 0.13 -2.68 -4.49
CA HIS A 237 0.16 -4.13 -4.40
C HIS A 237 -0.40 -4.77 -5.65
N ILE A 238 0.36 -5.70 -6.23
CA ILE A 238 -0.07 -6.49 -7.39
C ILE A 238 -0.36 -7.91 -6.93
N LYS A 239 -1.62 -8.29 -6.98
CA LYS A 239 -2.09 -9.66 -6.72
C LYS A 239 -3.39 -9.97 -7.44
N ASN A 240 -3.65 -11.25 -7.66
CA ASN A 240 -4.96 -11.78 -7.96
C ASN A 240 -5.73 -12.13 -6.68
N ARG A 241 -6.98 -12.52 -6.78
CA ARG A 241 -7.76 -13.01 -5.65
C ARG A 241 -7.09 -14.21 -4.97
N GLY A 242 -6.51 -15.11 -5.75
CA GLY A 242 -5.60 -16.16 -5.27
C GLY A 242 -4.20 -15.57 -5.03
N SER A 243 -3.30 -16.34 -4.44
CA SER A 243 -1.95 -15.88 -4.11
C SER A 243 -0.99 -15.79 -5.31
N SER A 244 -1.39 -16.13 -6.52
CA SER A 244 -0.53 -16.12 -7.70
C SER A 244 -1.09 -15.29 -8.85
N LEU A 245 -0.20 -14.74 -9.67
CA LEU A 245 -0.55 -14.02 -10.90
C LEU A 245 -0.65 -14.94 -12.11
N ILE A 246 0.05 -16.06 -12.10
CA ILE A 246 0.24 -16.92 -13.27
C ILE A 246 -0.35 -18.33 -13.13
N TYR A 247 -0.74 -18.73 -11.95
CA TYR A 247 -1.46 -19.98 -11.69
C TYR A 247 -2.46 -19.77 -10.56
N GLY A 248 -3.63 -20.24 -10.71
CA GLY A 248 -4.75 -20.08 -9.76
C GLY A 248 -6.04 -20.05 -10.55
N ASP A 249 -7.05 -20.69 -10.02
CA ASP A 249 -8.30 -20.95 -10.74
C ASP A 249 -9.39 -19.96 -10.33
N GLU A 250 -9.09 -19.01 -9.44
CA GLU A 250 -10.08 -18.20 -8.74
C GLU A 250 -10.09 -16.76 -9.20
N GLY A 251 -10.67 -16.52 -10.36
CA GLY A 251 -10.99 -15.19 -10.83
C GLY A 251 -9.76 -14.31 -11.06
N GLU A 252 -9.72 -13.66 -12.19
CA GLU A 252 -8.55 -12.92 -12.62
C GLU A 252 -8.84 -11.42 -12.63
N VAL A 253 -8.01 -10.68 -11.92
CA VAL A 253 -7.92 -9.22 -12.10
C VAL A 253 -7.46 -8.97 -13.53
N ASP A 254 -8.15 -8.08 -14.25
CA ASP A 254 -7.70 -7.63 -15.58
C ASP A 254 -6.42 -6.79 -15.41
N MET A 255 -5.28 -7.47 -15.39
CA MET A 255 -3.97 -6.82 -15.17
C MET A 255 -3.57 -5.93 -16.34
N GLU A 256 -3.99 -6.22 -17.55
CA GLU A 256 -3.74 -5.36 -18.72
C GLU A 256 -4.52 -4.04 -18.58
N ALA A 257 -5.79 -4.09 -18.15
CA ALA A 257 -6.57 -2.90 -17.88
C ALA A 257 -6.03 -2.09 -16.69
N CYS A 258 -5.50 -2.78 -15.65
CA CYS A 258 -4.82 -2.13 -14.54
C CYS A 258 -3.52 -1.43 -15.00
N ALA A 259 -2.71 -2.09 -15.81
CA ALA A 259 -1.49 -1.51 -16.39
C ALA A 259 -1.79 -0.29 -17.26
N ALA A 260 -2.80 -0.38 -18.12
CA ALA A 260 -3.27 0.77 -18.91
C ALA A 260 -3.72 1.94 -18.00
N ALA A 261 -4.42 1.65 -16.92
CA ALA A 261 -4.85 2.68 -15.96
C ALA A 261 -3.68 3.34 -15.23
N LEU A 262 -2.67 2.55 -14.81
CA LEU A 262 -1.45 3.08 -14.19
C LEU A 262 -0.63 3.92 -15.18
N HIS A 263 -0.55 3.50 -16.44
CA HIS A 263 0.07 4.27 -17.51
C HIS A 263 -0.67 5.61 -17.74
N ASP A 264 -2.00 5.59 -17.80
CA ASP A 264 -2.84 6.79 -18.02
C ASP A 264 -2.59 7.86 -16.95
N ILE A 265 -2.34 7.45 -15.69
CA ILE A 265 -2.05 8.38 -14.59
C ILE A 265 -0.57 8.74 -14.47
N GLY A 266 0.31 8.16 -15.31
CA GLY A 266 1.75 8.37 -15.27
C GLY A 266 2.41 7.81 -14.00
N TYR A 267 1.98 6.62 -13.57
CA TYR A 267 2.51 5.98 -12.35
C TYR A 267 4.00 5.66 -12.49
N ASP A 268 4.80 6.06 -11.50
CA ASP A 268 6.25 6.02 -11.52
C ASP A 268 6.87 5.42 -10.23
N LYS A 269 6.06 4.79 -9.40
CA LYS A 269 6.48 4.22 -8.12
C LYS A 269 6.60 2.69 -8.19
N TRP A 270 6.85 2.03 -7.05
CA TRP A 270 7.05 0.59 -6.99
C TRP A 270 5.77 -0.20 -7.22
N LEU A 271 5.90 -1.33 -7.92
CA LEU A 271 4.89 -2.38 -7.99
C LEU A 271 5.33 -3.52 -7.07
N VAL A 272 4.55 -3.80 -6.05
CA VAL A 272 4.93 -4.74 -4.99
C VAL A 272 4.08 -6.00 -5.09
N LEU A 273 4.73 -7.14 -5.31
CA LEU A 273 4.06 -8.43 -5.32
C LEU A 273 3.54 -8.77 -3.92
N GLU A 274 2.22 -8.86 -3.78
CA GLU A 274 1.60 -9.48 -2.62
C GLU A 274 1.09 -10.88 -3.00
N THR A 275 2.00 -11.68 -3.54
CA THR A 275 1.77 -13.05 -3.98
C THR A 275 2.86 -13.96 -3.44
N SER A 276 2.49 -15.22 -3.17
CA SER A 276 3.45 -16.24 -2.77
C SER A 276 3.61 -17.29 -3.88
N GLY A 277 4.83 -17.78 -4.05
CA GLY A 277 5.08 -18.99 -4.83
C GLY A 277 4.59 -20.24 -4.09
N ARG A 278 4.34 -21.31 -4.83
CA ARG A 278 4.09 -22.63 -4.23
C ARG A 278 5.31 -23.05 -3.40
N ARG A 279 5.07 -23.67 -2.25
CA ARG A 279 6.11 -23.95 -1.27
C ARG A 279 7.32 -24.70 -1.85
N ASP A 280 7.08 -25.67 -2.72
CA ASP A 280 8.09 -26.53 -3.36
C ASP A 280 8.71 -25.90 -4.62
N ARG A 281 8.11 -24.82 -5.15
CA ARG A 281 8.54 -24.10 -6.36
C ARG A 281 8.65 -22.60 -6.16
N PHE A 282 8.86 -22.15 -4.95
CA PHE A 282 8.80 -20.75 -4.55
C PHE A 282 9.64 -19.83 -5.45
N LYS A 283 10.90 -20.21 -5.70
CA LYS A 283 11.82 -19.39 -6.50
C LYS A 283 11.38 -19.25 -7.96
N GLU A 284 10.92 -20.36 -8.54
CA GLU A 284 10.44 -20.39 -9.93
C GLU A 284 9.17 -19.55 -10.09
N ASP A 285 8.21 -19.77 -9.20
CA ASP A 285 6.93 -19.09 -9.24
C ASP A 285 7.09 -17.57 -8.97
N THR A 286 7.95 -17.18 -8.03
CA THR A 286 8.22 -15.77 -7.75
C THR A 286 8.93 -15.07 -8.93
N ARG A 287 9.90 -15.74 -9.57
CA ARG A 287 10.51 -15.21 -10.82
C ARG A 287 9.48 -15.04 -11.92
N ALA A 288 8.58 -16.01 -12.07
CA ALA A 288 7.55 -15.98 -13.10
C ALA A 288 6.54 -14.84 -12.82
N ASN A 289 6.11 -14.64 -11.57
CA ASN A 289 5.26 -13.52 -11.19
C ASN A 289 5.95 -12.16 -11.47
N ALA A 290 7.21 -12.02 -11.09
CA ALA A 290 7.98 -10.79 -11.35
C ALA A 290 8.16 -10.53 -12.86
N SER A 291 8.41 -11.59 -13.65
CA SER A 291 8.51 -11.49 -15.10
C SER A 291 7.19 -11.10 -15.75
N TYR A 292 6.08 -11.66 -15.28
CA TYR A 292 4.74 -11.29 -15.73
C TYR A 292 4.45 -9.80 -15.47
N VAL A 293 4.72 -9.32 -14.26
CA VAL A 293 4.52 -7.89 -13.95
C VAL A 293 5.36 -7.01 -14.86
N ARG A 294 6.62 -7.36 -15.10
CA ARG A 294 7.46 -6.59 -16.04
C ARG A 294 6.91 -6.61 -17.47
N GLN A 295 6.41 -7.74 -17.93
CA GLN A 295 5.84 -7.85 -19.27
C GLN A 295 4.58 -7.01 -19.45
N VAL A 296 3.73 -6.92 -18.40
CA VAL A 296 2.42 -6.27 -18.49
C VAL A 296 2.49 -4.78 -18.19
N PHE A 297 3.35 -4.34 -17.23
CA PHE A 297 3.33 -2.98 -16.69
C PHE A 297 4.50 -2.09 -17.16
N PHE A 298 5.52 -2.62 -17.85
CA PHE A 298 6.71 -1.86 -18.31
C PHE A 298 6.79 -1.76 -19.82
#